data_4f99d31399c720ec08f13f462720d92a
#
_entry.id   4f99d31399c720ec08f13f462720d92a
#
_cell.length_a   1.000
_cell.length_b   1.000
_cell.length_c   1.000
_cell.angle_alpha   90.00
_cell.angle_beta   90.00
_cell.angle_gamma   90.00
#
_symmetry.space_group_name_H-M   'P 1'
#
loop_
_entity.id
_entity.type
_entity.pdbx_description
1 polymer ?
#
loop_
_entity_poly.entity_id
_entity_poly.type
_entity_poly.pdbx_seq_one_letter_code
_entity_poly.pdbx_strand_id
1 'polypeptide(L)'
;MTEDVRISPRERAILTAVIEIYVSTGEPVGSQTIARLQEQGPGSGKHEGLHHSNLSAATIRNVMADLADAGLLEQPHTSAGRIPTARAFRYYVEQLSGSARITPSNLSRESRDQIDDSFAGVDSAPAFLERTSHVLALLSSGVGVAIASAPGSDALEHVHFSRLGAAKVLAVVVTKSGLVRDRVLTLDRDLSLTELETAGRFLNENFHGWSMERIRAEIARRMEQERSDYARLMDSVEQLWRKTMVERASEQTIYIEGVSNLMASEGSREQLRQMMSALEEKQRLVELLNAYVDARQESVRVVFDLEDHAPEMRNLVLIAAPARIAGEGRGAVGVIGPTRMNYEATMNAVSYISQLFDRMLQPHQ
;
A
#
# COMPACT_ATOMS: atom_id res chain seq x y z
N MET A 1 -4.86 20.20 -2.67
CA MET A 1 -6.04 20.87 -2.04
C MET A 1 -7.26 20.45 -2.85
N THR A 2 -8.00 19.44 -2.39
CA THR A 2 -9.27 19.04 -3.01
C THR A 2 -10.31 20.11 -2.64
N GLU A 3 -10.82 20.83 -3.64
CA GLU A 3 -12.02 21.67 -3.46
C GLU A 3 -13.16 20.75 -2.97
N ASP A 4 -13.69 21.09 -1.81
CA ASP A 4 -14.78 20.37 -1.14
C ASP A 4 -16.03 20.43 -2.02
N VAL A 5 -16.28 19.39 -2.81
CA VAL A 5 -17.45 19.31 -3.70
C VAL A 5 -18.67 19.06 -2.83
N ARG A 6 -19.37 20.14 -2.49
CA ARG A 6 -20.64 20.05 -1.77
C ARG A 6 -21.75 19.62 -2.72
N ILE A 7 -22.11 18.35 -2.69
CA ILE A 7 -23.25 17.79 -3.39
C ILE A 7 -24.37 17.45 -2.39
N SER A 8 -25.61 17.62 -2.84
CA SER A 8 -26.79 17.28 -2.04
C SER A 8 -26.91 15.78 -1.78
N PRO A 9 -27.65 15.33 -0.75
CA PRO A 9 -27.90 13.90 -0.53
C PRO A 9 -28.47 13.17 -1.74
N ARG A 10 -29.27 13.86 -2.56
CA ARG A 10 -29.88 13.35 -3.78
C ARG A 10 -28.84 13.15 -4.90
N GLU A 11 -27.98 14.12 -5.13
CA GLU A 11 -26.88 14.04 -6.09
C GLU A 11 -25.92 12.92 -5.70
N ARG A 12 -25.63 12.79 -4.41
CA ARG A 12 -24.80 11.71 -3.87
C ARG A 12 -25.39 10.34 -4.18
N ALA A 13 -26.67 10.13 -3.93
CA ALA A 13 -27.33 8.85 -4.18
C ALA A 13 -27.29 8.48 -5.67
N ILE A 14 -27.50 9.44 -6.58
CA ILE A 14 -27.44 9.23 -8.03
C ILE A 14 -26.00 8.97 -8.46
N LEU A 15 -25.01 9.72 -7.95
CA LEU A 15 -23.59 9.52 -8.25
C LEU A 15 -23.13 8.13 -7.83
N THR A 16 -23.47 7.70 -6.61
CA THR A 16 -23.18 6.36 -6.10
C THR A 16 -23.74 5.28 -7.02
N ALA A 17 -25.01 5.40 -7.42
CA ALA A 17 -25.63 4.45 -8.35
C ALA A 17 -24.94 4.42 -9.72
N VAL A 18 -24.59 5.58 -10.27
CA VAL A 18 -23.84 5.64 -11.54
C VAL A 18 -22.51 4.91 -11.41
N ILE A 19 -21.76 5.12 -10.30
CA ILE A 19 -20.46 4.47 -10.07
C ILE A 19 -20.63 2.96 -9.95
N GLU A 20 -21.55 2.49 -9.12
CA GLU A 20 -21.75 1.06 -8.89
C GLU A 20 -22.22 0.32 -10.15
N ILE A 21 -23.13 0.92 -10.94
CA ILE A 21 -23.56 0.36 -12.23
C ILE A 21 -22.37 0.33 -13.21
N TYR A 22 -21.64 1.43 -13.34
CA TYR A 22 -20.49 1.51 -14.23
C TYR A 22 -19.40 0.52 -13.85
N VAL A 23 -19.11 0.35 -12.56
CA VAL A 23 -18.14 -0.64 -12.07
C VAL A 23 -18.55 -2.06 -12.47
N SER A 24 -19.84 -2.39 -12.34
CA SER A 24 -20.34 -3.74 -12.63
C SER A 24 -20.46 -4.04 -14.12
N THR A 25 -20.86 -3.04 -14.95
CA THR A 25 -21.16 -3.26 -16.37
C THR A 25 -20.04 -2.84 -17.31
N GLY A 26 -19.27 -1.80 -16.95
CA GLY A 26 -18.34 -1.13 -17.86
C GLY A 26 -18.99 -0.19 -18.87
N GLU A 27 -20.31 -0.10 -18.89
CA GLU A 27 -21.06 0.63 -19.89
C GLU A 27 -21.52 2.01 -19.36
N PRO A 28 -21.58 3.05 -20.22
CA PRO A 28 -22.12 4.34 -19.84
C PRO A 28 -23.54 4.25 -19.30
N VAL A 29 -23.81 4.87 -18.16
CA VAL A 29 -25.07 4.74 -17.42
C VAL A 29 -26.08 5.76 -17.89
N GLY A 30 -27.26 5.29 -18.30
CA GLY A 30 -28.40 6.13 -18.70
C GLY A 30 -29.35 6.43 -17.53
N SER A 31 -30.03 7.59 -17.56
CA SER A 31 -31.05 7.96 -16.56
C SER A 31 -32.19 6.96 -16.42
N GLN A 32 -32.57 6.28 -17.52
CA GLN A 32 -33.60 5.24 -17.51
C GLN A 32 -33.13 3.98 -16.73
N THR A 33 -31.87 3.63 -16.81
CA THR A 33 -31.30 2.50 -16.05
C THR A 33 -31.44 2.73 -14.56
N ILE A 34 -31.10 3.94 -14.09
CA ILE A 34 -31.25 4.33 -12.69
C ILE A 34 -32.71 4.35 -12.25
N ALA A 35 -33.63 4.89 -13.10
CA ALA A 35 -35.05 4.93 -12.80
C ALA A 35 -35.64 3.51 -12.62
N ARG A 36 -35.27 2.56 -13.48
CA ARG A 36 -35.69 1.15 -13.36
C ARG A 36 -35.21 0.46 -12.10
N LEU A 37 -33.99 0.79 -11.66
CA LEU A 37 -33.45 0.24 -10.40
C LEU A 37 -34.23 0.72 -9.18
N GLN A 38 -34.75 1.96 -9.21
CA GLN A 38 -35.60 2.46 -8.13
C GLN A 38 -36.96 1.71 -8.06
N GLU A 39 -37.48 1.27 -9.20
CA GLU A 39 -38.78 0.55 -9.30
C GLU A 39 -38.68 -0.90 -8.81
N GLN A 40 -37.50 -1.52 -8.85
CA GLN A 40 -37.29 -2.93 -8.50
C GLN A 40 -37.31 -3.24 -6.98
N GLY A 41 -37.45 -2.21 -6.13
CA GLY A 41 -37.63 -2.36 -4.69
C GLY A 41 -36.37 -2.83 -3.91
N PRO A 42 -36.42 -2.97 -2.57
CA PRO A 42 -35.29 -3.18 -1.67
C PRO A 42 -34.78 -4.64 -1.64
N GLY A 43 -34.74 -5.32 -2.77
CA GLY A 43 -34.32 -6.74 -2.85
C GLY A 43 -32.83 -7.00 -2.85
N SER A 44 -32.00 -5.99 -3.08
CA SER A 44 -30.53 -6.11 -3.04
C SER A 44 -29.96 -4.92 -2.28
N GLY A 45 -29.73 -5.03 -0.99
CA GLY A 45 -29.31 -4.00 -0.02
C GLY A 45 -28.21 -3.00 -0.39
N LYS A 46 -27.88 -2.85 -1.67
CA LYS A 46 -26.78 -1.99 -2.17
C LYS A 46 -27.17 -0.55 -2.51
N HIS A 47 -28.48 -0.23 -2.65
CA HIS A 47 -28.93 1.09 -3.13
C HIS A 47 -29.93 1.77 -2.18
N GLU A 48 -29.78 1.62 -0.87
CA GLU A 48 -30.72 2.15 0.13
C GLU A 48 -31.04 3.64 -0.03
N GLY A 49 -30.06 4.45 -0.45
CA GLY A 49 -30.29 5.90 -0.65
C GLY A 49 -31.18 6.26 -1.84
N LEU A 50 -31.37 5.36 -2.82
CA LEU A 50 -32.18 5.59 -4.02
C LEU A 50 -33.66 5.22 -3.83
N HIS A 51 -33.96 4.26 -2.96
CA HIS A 51 -35.31 3.72 -2.78
C HIS A 51 -36.29 4.71 -2.13
N HIS A 52 -35.79 5.77 -1.48
CA HIS A 52 -36.61 6.78 -0.83
C HIS A 52 -37.01 7.96 -1.75
N SER A 53 -36.49 8.02 -2.98
CA SER A 53 -36.68 9.18 -3.87
C SER A 53 -37.28 8.84 -5.20
N ASN A 54 -38.46 8.34 -5.29
CA ASN A 54 -39.17 7.96 -6.54
C ASN A 54 -39.05 9.03 -7.67
N LEU A 55 -37.83 9.10 -8.30
CA LEU A 55 -37.45 10.15 -9.22
C LEU A 55 -37.74 9.75 -10.66
N SER A 56 -38.35 10.65 -11.42
CA SER A 56 -38.53 10.44 -12.85
C SER A 56 -37.16 10.39 -13.58
N ALA A 57 -37.11 9.65 -14.71
CA ALA A 57 -35.90 9.61 -15.54
C ALA A 57 -35.48 11.01 -16.04
N ALA A 58 -36.42 11.94 -16.20
CA ALA A 58 -36.12 13.33 -16.54
C ALA A 58 -35.41 14.06 -15.42
N THR A 59 -35.87 13.87 -14.19
CA THR A 59 -35.22 14.44 -12.99
C THR A 59 -33.83 13.89 -12.79
N ILE A 60 -33.64 12.56 -12.93
CA ILE A 60 -32.34 11.92 -12.84
C ILE A 60 -31.39 12.47 -13.90
N ARG A 61 -31.88 12.69 -15.13
CA ARG A 61 -31.07 13.28 -16.22
C ARG A 61 -30.57 14.69 -15.87
N ASN A 62 -31.40 15.53 -15.26
CA ASN A 62 -30.99 16.87 -14.83
C ASN A 62 -29.89 16.79 -13.75
N VAL A 63 -30.10 15.95 -12.73
CA VAL A 63 -29.06 15.75 -11.70
C VAL A 63 -27.76 15.20 -12.29
N MET A 64 -27.81 14.30 -13.25
CA MET A 64 -26.62 13.81 -13.95
C MET A 64 -25.94 14.92 -14.78
N ALA A 65 -26.68 15.90 -15.28
CA ALA A 65 -26.10 17.07 -15.93
C ALA A 65 -25.41 17.98 -14.91
N ASP A 66 -26.04 18.28 -13.78
CA ASP A 66 -25.44 19.05 -12.68
C ASP A 66 -24.14 18.40 -12.17
N LEU A 67 -24.13 17.07 -12.02
CA LEU A 67 -22.93 16.30 -11.65
C LEU A 67 -21.84 16.33 -12.73
N ALA A 68 -22.22 16.43 -14.01
CA ALA A 68 -21.26 16.60 -15.09
C ALA A 68 -20.66 18.01 -15.09
N ASP A 69 -21.46 19.04 -14.86
CA ASP A 69 -20.99 20.43 -14.71
C ASP A 69 -20.06 20.58 -13.50
N ALA A 70 -20.29 19.80 -12.44
CA ALA A 70 -19.39 19.69 -11.28
C ALA A 70 -18.12 18.87 -11.55
N GLY A 71 -17.93 18.31 -12.77
CA GLY A 71 -16.78 17.50 -13.14
C GLY A 71 -16.73 16.10 -12.51
N LEU A 72 -17.86 15.59 -12.01
CA LEU A 72 -17.97 14.25 -11.42
C LEU A 72 -18.40 13.19 -12.43
N LEU A 73 -19.11 13.59 -13.47
CA LEU A 73 -19.53 12.72 -14.57
C LEU A 73 -19.04 13.30 -15.90
N GLU A 74 -18.83 12.43 -16.87
CA GLU A 74 -18.54 12.85 -18.24
C GLU A 74 -19.36 12.05 -19.25
N GLN A 75 -19.48 12.56 -20.45
CA GLN A 75 -20.21 11.93 -21.53
C GLN A 75 -19.24 11.56 -22.65
N PRO A 76 -18.92 10.27 -22.84
CA PRO A 76 -17.93 9.85 -23.82
C PRO A 76 -18.35 10.15 -25.27
N HIS A 77 -19.67 10.11 -25.57
CA HIS A 77 -20.24 10.45 -26.87
C HIS A 77 -21.61 11.07 -26.70
N THR A 78 -22.04 11.89 -27.66
CA THR A 78 -23.31 12.69 -27.62
C THR A 78 -24.56 11.87 -27.35
N SER A 79 -24.59 10.60 -27.74
CA SER A 79 -25.72 9.67 -27.54
C SER A 79 -25.51 8.70 -26.38
N ALA A 80 -24.35 8.71 -25.75
CA ALA A 80 -24.02 7.82 -24.64
C ALA A 80 -24.61 8.29 -23.31
N GLY A 81 -24.73 7.38 -22.35
CA GLY A 81 -24.94 7.69 -20.93
C GLY A 81 -23.80 8.50 -20.34
N ARG A 82 -23.71 8.52 -19.03
CA ARG A 82 -22.62 9.17 -18.30
C ARG A 82 -21.68 8.12 -17.70
N ILE A 83 -20.39 8.44 -17.64
CA ILE A 83 -19.38 7.66 -16.93
C ILE A 83 -18.78 8.48 -15.80
N PRO A 84 -18.36 7.86 -14.69
CA PRO A 84 -17.69 8.55 -13.59
C PRO A 84 -16.29 9.02 -13.99
N THR A 85 -15.92 10.22 -13.56
CA THR A 85 -14.54 10.73 -13.67
C THR A 85 -13.66 10.19 -12.53
N ALA A 86 -12.34 10.36 -12.61
CA ALA A 86 -11.44 10.05 -11.50
C ALA A 86 -11.83 10.80 -10.21
N ARG A 87 -12.34 12.05 -10.34
CA ARG A 87 -12.85 12.86 -9.22
C ARG A 87 -14.08 12.22 -8.56
N ALA A 88 -14.96 11.60 -9.34
CA ALA A 88 -16.11 10.88 -8.82
C ALA A 88 -15.71 9.65 -8.01
N PHE A 89 -14.75 8.88 -8.49
CA PHE A 89 -14.23 7.71 -7.74
C PHE A 89 -13.57 8.12 -6.44
N ARG A 90 -12.78 9.20 -6.40
CA ARG A 90 -12.21 9.74 -5.16
C ARG A 90 -13.27 10.13 -4.16
N TYR A 91 -14.27 10.88 -4.60
CA TYR A 91 -15.40 11.26 -3.75
C TYR A 91 -16.12 10.03 -3.19
N TYR A 92 -16.37 9.03 -4.02
CA TYR A 92 -17.00 7.77 -3.60
C TYR A 92 -16.18 7.03 -2.54
N VAL A 93 -14.88 6.91 -2.73
CA VAL A 93 -13.96 6.27 -1.77
C VAL A 93 -13.90 7.04 -0.44
N GLU A 94 -13.89 8.37 -0.47
CA GLU A 94 -13.95 9.19 0.74
C GLU A 94 -15.24 8.92 1.53
N GLN A 95 -16.37 8.77 0.86
CA GLN A 95 -17.63 8.42 1.49
C GLN A 95 -17.60 6.99 2.10
N LEU A 96 -17.00 6.04 1.41
CA LEU A 96 -16.80 4.69 1.94
C LEU A 96 -15.91 4.69 3.18
N SER A 97 -14.77 5.38 3.13
CA SER A 97 -13.79 5.46 4.21
C SER A 97 -14.34 6.15 5.45
N GLY A 98 -15.22 7.15 5.29
CA GLY A 98 -15.91 7.84 6.38
C GLY A 98 -17.12 7.12 6.94
N SER A 99 -17.52 6.00 6.36
CA SER A 99 -18.69 5.22 6.77
C SER A 99 -18.30 3.94 7.49
N ALA A 100 -19.22 3.38 8.31
CA ALA A 100 -19.06 2.06 8.90
C ALA A 100 -19.14 0.90 7.85
N ARG A 101 -19.11 1.21 6.56
CA ARG A 101 -19.18 0.22 5.46
C ARG A 101 -17.85 -0.51 5.25
N ILE A 102 -16.74 0.07 5.67
CA ILE A 102 -15.41 -0.55 5.59
C ILE A 102 -15.05 -1.17 6.94
N THR A 103 -15.57 -2.35 7.15
CA THR A 103 -15.25 -3.18 8.31
C THR A 103 -15.15 -4.64 7.88
N PRO A 104 -14.29 -5.45 8.49
CA PRO A 104 -14.19 -6.88 8.18
C PRO A 104 -15.51 -7.63 8.32
N SER A 105 -16.43 -7.12 9.15
CA SER A 105 -17.75 -7.69 9.35
C SER A 105 -18.70 -7.53 8.15
N ASN A 106 -18.40 -6.60 7.22
CA ASN A 106 -19.24 -6.33 6.05
C ASN A 106 -18.91 -7.23 4.84
N LEU A 107 -17.87 -8.04 4.92
CA LEU A 107 -17.70 -9.13 3.96
C LEU A 107 -18.85 -10.11 4.08
N SER A 108 -19.35 -10.60 2.94
CA SER A 108 -20.33 -11.70 2.92
C SER A 108 -19.75 -12.93 3.62
N ARG A 109 -20.61 -13.76 4.20
CA ARG A 109 -20.17 -15.03 4.80
C ARG A 109 -19.39 -15.87 3.79
N GLU A 110 -19.93 -15.99 2.59
CA GLU A 110 -19.32 -16.74 1.50
C GLU A 110 -17.90 -16.24 1.15
N SER A 111 -17.72 -14.92 1.05
CA SER A 111 -16.38 -14.36 0.80
C SER A 111 -15.42 -14.58 1.99
N ARG A 112 -15.92 -14.53 3.21
CA ARG A 112 -15.15 -14.82 4.41
C ARG A 112 -14.70 -16.27 4.46
N ASP A 113 -15.64 -17.20 4.26
CA ASP A 113 -15.38 -18.64 4.27
C ASP A 113 -14.35 -18.99 3.17
N GLN A 114 -14.48 -18.39 1.97
CA GLN A 114 -13.51 -18.55 0.89
C GLN A 114 -12.11 -18.06 1.26
N ILE A 115 -12.01 -16.91 1.94
CA ILE A 115 -10.73 -16.39 2.41
C ILE A 115 -10.16 -17.33 3.46
N ASP A 116 -10.93 -17.68 4.49
CA ASP A 116 -10.48 -18.53 5.61
C ASP A 116 -10.04 -19.91 5.10
N ASP A 117 -10.80 -20.54 4.20
CA ASP A 117 -10.44 -21.81 3.55
C ASP A 117 -9.13 -21.69 2.74
N SER A 118 -8.91 -20.54 2.10
CA SER A 118 -7.68 -20.28 1.35
C SER A 118 -6.44 -20.22 2.24
N PHE A 119 -6.59 -19.86 3.51
CA PHE A 119 -5.50 -19.80 4.48
C PHE A 119 -5.40 -21.05 5.37
N ALA A 120 -6.27 -22.03 5.20
CA ALA A 120 -6.22 -23.29 5.95
C ALA A 120 -4.90 -24.02 5.70
N GLY A 121 -4.21 -24.41 6.78
CA GLY A 121 -2.92 -25.13 6.72
C GLY A 121 -1.71 -24.26 6.38
N VAL A 122 -1.84 -22.94 6.35
CA VAL A 122 -0.70 -22.03 6.22
C VAL A 122 -0.07 -21.81 7.59
N ASP A 123 1.19 -22.26 7.74
CA ASP A 123 1.92 -22.32 9.01
C ASP A 123 3.16 -21.40 9.05
N SER A 124 3.46 -20.71 7.97
CA SER A 124 4.65 -19.83 7.87
C SER A 124 4.33 -18.45 7.31
N ALA A 125 5.06 -17.43 7.76
CA ALA A 125 4.88 -16.07 7.27
C ALA A 125 5.12 -15.92 5.75
N PRO A 126 6.14 -16.55 5.13
CA PRO A 126 6.29 -16.51 3.68
C PRO A 126 5.10 -17.11 2.93
N ALA A 127 4.62 -18.28 3.35
CA ALA A 127 3.46 -18.93 2.73
C ALA A 127 2.18 -18.10 2.90
N PHE A 128 2.03 -17.42 4.05
CA PHE A 128 0.91 -16.51 4.29
C PHE A 128 0.94 -15.30 3.35
N LEU A 129 2.10 -14.69 3.16
CA LEU A 129 2.27 -13.55 2.25
C LEU A 129 1.99 -13.92 0.78
N GLU A 130 2.54 -15.04 0.33
CA GLU A 130 2.29 -15.58 -1.00
C GLU A 130 0.79 -15.83 -1.21
N ARG A 131 0.15 -16.49 -0.26
CA ARG A 131 -1.28 -16.75 -0.30
C ARG A 131 -2.11 -15.47 -0.27
N THR A 132 -1.69 -14.47 0.51
CA THR A 132 -2.34 -13.16 0.57
C THR A 132 -2.36 -12.47 -0.80
N SER A 133 -1.22 -12.39 -1.49
CA SER A 133 -1.16 -11.77 -2.81
C SER A 133 -2.05 -12.51 -3.80
N HIS A 134 -2.08 -13.82 -3.76
CA HIS A 134 -2.92 -14.66 -4.62
C HIS A 134 -4.43 -14.43 -4.37
N VAL A 135 -4.87 -14.50 -3.12
CA VAL A 135 -6.29 -14.33 -2.74
C VAL A 135 -6.77 -12.91 -3.05
N LEU A 136 -5.95 -11.89 -2.78
CA LEU A 136 -6.29 -10.51 -3.13
C LEU A 136 -6.41 -10.31 -4.64
N ALA A 137 -5.55 -10.92 -5.43
CA ALA A 137 -5.64 -10.88 -6.88
C ALA A 137 -6.93 -11.52 -7.42
N LEU A 138 -7.33 -12.66 -6.85
CA LEU A 138 -8.58 -13.36 -7.22
C LEU A 138 -9.82 -12.53 -6.88
N LEU A 139 -9.89 -11.96 -5.67
CA LEU A 139 -11.07 -11.25 -5.19
C LEU A 139 -11.24 -9.88 -5.83
N SER A 140 -10.15 -9.21 -6.22
CA SER A 140 -10.19 -7.84 -6.74
C SER A 140 -10.16 -7.74 -8.25
N SER A 141 -9.82 -8.83 -8.96
CA SER A 141 -9.46 -8.81 -10.38
C SER A 141 -8.33 -7.80 -10.69
N GLY A 142 -7.50 -7.52 -9.70
CA GLY A 142 -6.31 -6.66 -9.76
C GLY A 142 -5.03 -7.43 -9.48
N VAL A 143 -3.98 -6.71 -9.14
CA VAL A 143 -2.70 -7.25 -8.69
C VAL A 143 -2.67 -7.27 -7.18
N GLY A 144 -2.64 -8.44 -6.58
CA GLY A 144 -2.44 -8.61 -5.15
C GLY A 144 -0.98 -8.42 -4.78
N VAL A 145 -0.71 -7.65 -3.74
CA VAL A 145 0.63 -7.35 -3.25
C VAL A 145 0.70 -7.59 -1.75
N ALA A 146 1.73 -8.29 -1.31
CA ALA A 146 2.02 -8.46 0.10
C ALA A 146 3.51 -8.26 0.37
N ILE A 147 3.84 -7.42 1.34
CA ILE A 147 5.21 -7.19 1.79
C ILE A 147 5.32 -7.44 3.28
N ALA A 148 6.44 -7.95 3.70
CA ALA A 148 6.78 -8.06 5.10
C ALA A 148 8.28 -7.85 5.32
N SER A 149 8.58 -7.12 6.39
CA SER A 149 9.91 -7.09 6.98
C SER A 149 9.90 -8.05 8.17
N ALA A 150 10.83 -8.99 8.20
CA ALA A 150 10.92 -9.92 9.32
C ALA A 150 11.13 -9.16 10.65
N PRO A 151 10.40 -9.53 11.72
CA PRO A 151 10.54 -8.90 13.03
C PRO A 151 11.99 -9.05 13.52
N GLY A 152 12.64 -7.95 13.88
CA GLY A 152 13.99 -7.99 14.44
C GLY A 152 15.09 -8.40 13.48
N SER A 153 14.78 -8.68 12.19
CA SER A 153 15.80 -9.03 11.19
C SER A 153 16.85 -7.93 11.01
N ASP A 154 16.47 -6.69 11.30
CA ASP A 154 17.33 -5.51 11.22
C ASP A 154 17.96 -5.09 12.56
N ALA A 155 17.70 -5.82 13.64
CA ALA A 155 18.31 -5.48 14.91
C ALA A 155 19.80 -5.87 14.92
N LEU A 156 20.66 -4.91 15.30
CA LEU A 156 22.09 -5.10 15.38
C LEU A 156 22.43 -6.15 16.46
N GLU A 157 23.06 -7.24 16.06
CA GLU A 157 23.67 -8.18 16.96
C GLU A 157 25.17 -7.85 17.15
N HIS A 158 25.86 -7.66 16.03
CA HIS A 158 27.29 -7.33 16.05
C HIS A 158 27.71 -6.58 14.78
N VAL A 159 28.65 -5.63 14.93
CA VAL A 159 29.31 -4.99 13.78
C VAL A 159 30.82 -5.07 13.95
N HIS A 160 31.52 -5.35 12.85
CA HIS A 160 32.97 -5.37 12.80
C HIS A 160 33.46 -4.59 11.57
N PHE A 161 34.54 -3.83 11.75
CA PHE A 161 35.21 -3.09 10.69
C PHE A 161 36.64 -3.59 10.52
N SER A 162 37.01 -3.95 9.28
CA SER A 162 38.37 -4.40 8.93
C SER A 162 38.95 -3.47 7.87
N ARG A 163 40.17 -2.99 8.08
CA ARG A 163 40.90 -2.15 7.11
C ARG A 163 41.42 -3.02 5.98
N LEU A 164 41.02 -2.70 4.74
CA LEU A 164 41.47 -3.37 3.52
C LEU A 164 42.62 -2.62 2.83
N GLY A 165 42.72 -1.30 3.03
CA GLY A 165 43.70 -0.42 2.39
C GLY A 165 43.48 1.03 2.75
N ALA A 166 44.17 1.94 2.06
CA ALA A 166 43.96 3.38 2.26
C ALA A 166 42.51 3.75 1.97
N ALA A 167 41.81 4.29 2.99
CA ALA A 167 40.41 4.70 2.92
C ALA A 167 39.43 3.57 2.50
N LYS A 168 39.82 2.30 2.51
CA LYS A 168 38.95 1.17 2.21
C LYS A 168 38.77 0.28 3.44
N VAL A 169 37.52 0.08 3.82
CA VAL A 169 37.12 -0.67 5.02
C VAL A 169 36.07 -1.71 4.64
N LEU A 170 36.25 -2.95 5.11
CA LEU A 170 35.20 -3.96 5.10
C LEU A 170 34.37 -3.77 6.35
N ALA A 171 33.08 -3.51 6.20
CA ALA A 171 32.10 -3.54 7.27
C ALA A 171 31.36 -4.89 7.24
N VAL A 172 31.30 -5.58 8.37
CA VAL A 172 30.51 -6.80 8.54
C VAL A 172 29.49 -6.53 9.63
N VAL A 173 28.21 -6.63 9.30
CA VAL A 173 27.10 -6.44 10.22
C VAL A 173 26.36 -7.76 10.37
N VAL A 174 26.21 -8.22 11.60
CA VAL A 174 25.41 -9.39 11.97
C VAL A 174 24.13 -8.89 12.64
N THR A 175 22.99 -9.37 12.20
CA THR A 175 21.70 -9.04 12.80
C THR A 175 21.24 -10.16 13.75
N LYS A 176 20.27 -9.84 14.62
CA LYS A 176 19.66 -10.84 15.53
C LYS A 176 19.05 -12.05 14.80
N SER A 177 18.62 -11.87 13.55
CA SER A 177 18.12 -12.98 12.73
C SER A 177 19.24 -13.92 12.23
N GLY A 178 20.52 -13.62 12.51
CA GLY A 178 21.66 -14.35 11.99
C GLY A 178 22.06 -13.96 10.56
N LEU A 179 21.43 -12.97 9.98
CA LEU A 179 21.81 -12.44 8.67
C LEU A 179 23.15 -11.72 8.79
N VAL A 180 24.11 -12.11 7.96
CA VAL A 180 25.42 -11.46 7.85
C VAL A 180 25.43 -10.60 6.58
N ARG A 181 25.70 -9.31 6.77
CA ARG A 181 25.90 -8.36 5.67
C ARG A 181 27.33 -7.89 5.67
N ASP A 182 28.00 -8.00 4.55
CA ASP A 182 29.35 -7.46 4.36
C ASP A 182 29.37 -6.42 3.25
N ARG A 183 30.20 -5.39 3.44
CA ARG A 183 30.36 -4.32 2.46
C ARG A 183 31.73 -3.70 2.50
N VAL A 184 32.29 -3.45 1.34
CA VAL A 184 33.50 -2.64 1.19
C VAL A 184 33.10 -1.16 1.07
N LEU A 185 33.54 -0.37 2.05
CA LEU A 185 33.30 1.07 2.13
C LEU A 185 34.52 1.82 1.60
N THR A 186 34.27 2.85 0.80
CA THR A 186 35.32 3.84 0.47
C THR A 186 35.04 5.09 1.30
N LEU A 187 35.98 5.41 2.20
CA LEU A 187 35.85 6.53 3.13
C LEU A 187 36.45 7.81 2.52
N ASP A 188 36.04 8.96 3.04
CA ASP A 188 36.58 10.26 2.61
C ASP A 188 37.95 10.54 3.23
N ARG A 189 38.27 9.88 4.34
CA ARG A 189 39.59 9.88 4.99
C ARG A 189 40.02 8.46 5.41
N ASP A 190 41.27 8.24 5.54
CA ASP A 190 41.82 6.98 6.06
C ASP A 190 41.61 6.92 7.57
N LEU A 191 41.06 5.81 8.07
CA LEU A 191 40.90 5.53 9.49
C LEU A 191 41.96 4.51 9.95
N SER A 192 42.55 4.77 11.09
CA SER A 192 43.46 3.84 11.74
C SER A 192 42.73 2.60 12.27
N LEU A 193 43.46 1.51 12.50
CA LEU A 193 42.87 0.30 13.11
C LEU A 193 42.19 0.62 14.45
N THR A 194 42.83 1.45 15.28
CA THR A 194 42.29 1.85 16.59
C THR A 194 40.98 2.64 16.45
N GLU A 195 40.84 3.52 15.45
CA GLU A 195 39.59 4.25 15.21
C GLU A 195 38.48 3.31 14.76
N LEU A 196 38.77 2.33 13.89
CA LEU A 196 37.81 1.33 13.42
C LEU A 196 37.37 0.39 14.57
N GLU A 197 38.29 -0.07 15.40
CA GLU A 197 37.98 -0.91 16.58
C GLU A 197 37.14 -0.14 17.60
N THR A 198 37.47 1.13 17.84
CA THR A 198 36.74 1.98 18.78
C THR A 198 35.30 2.26 18.26
N ALA A 199 35.16 2.54 16.97
CA ALA A 199 33.84 2.74 16.35
C ALA A 199 32.97 1.47 16.40
N GLY A 200 33.57 0.31 16.09
CA GLY A 200 32.85 -0.97 16.17
C GLY A 200 32.43 -1.32 17.60
N ARG A 201 33.31 -1.12 18.57
CA ARG A 201 33.01 -1.32 19.99
C ARG A 201 31.91 -0.39 20.46
N PHE A 202 31.98 0.89 20.11
CA PHE A 202 30.97 1.88 20.46
C PHE A 202 29.57 1.48 19.93
N LEU A 203 29.51 1.05 18.68
CA LEU A 203 28.24 0.59 18.09
C LEU A 203 27.69 -0.65 18.79
N ASN A 204 28.52 -1.63 19.07
CA ASN A 204 28.13 -2.87 19.73
C ASN A 204 27.68 -2.65 21.18
N GLU A 205 28.35 -1.77 21.94
CA GLU A 205 28.02 -1.50 23.33
C GLU A 205 26.78 -0.63 23.51
N ASN A 206 26.54 0.34 22.60
CA ASN A 206 25.45 1.31 22.74
C ASN A 206 24.19 0.93 21.98
N PHE A 207 24.29 0.10 20.93
CA PHE A 207 23.19 -0.12 20.00
C PHE A 207 22.86 -1.60 19.75
N HIS A 208 23.43 -2.51 20.54
CA HIS A 208 23.05 -3.92 20.48
C HIS A 208 21.53 -4.08 20.65
N GLY A 209 20.88 -4.82 19.75
CA GLY A 209 19.44 -5.04 19.73
C GLY A 209 18.60 -3.89 19.20
N TRP A 210 19.20 -2.79 18.75
CA TRP A 210 18.49 -1.68 18.14
C TRP A 210 18.30 -1.90 16.64
N SER A 211 17.17 -1.44 16.10
CA SER A 211 16.98 -1.43 14.64
C SER A 211 17.93 -0.45 13.96
N MET A 212 18.30 -0.75 12.72
CA MET A 212 19.21 0.08 11.92
C MET A 212 18.73 1.54 11.77
N GLU A 213 17.42 1.75 11.60
CA GLU A 213 16.81 3.08 11.53
C GLU A 213 16.94 3.84 12.85
N ARG A 214 16.69 3.18 13.97
CA ARG A 214 16.81 3.78 15.30
C ARG A 214 18.25 4.18 15.60
N ILE A 215 19.23 3.35 15.22
CA ILE A 215 20.65 3.66 15.36
C ILE A 215 20.99 4.92 14.55
N ARG A 216 20.53 5.00 13.29
CA ARG A 216 20.76 6.16 12.41
C ARG A 216 20.19 7.44 13.01
N ALA A 217 18.96 7.41 13.48
CA ALA A 217 18.30 8.57 14.10
C ALA A 217 19.04 9.03 15.37
N GLU A 218 19.49 8.09 16.20
CA GLU A 218 20.19 8.41 17.45
C GLU A 218 21.61 8.95 17.19
N ILE A 219 22.34 8.41 16.22
CA ILE A 219 23.65 8.94 15.84
C ILE A 219 23.51 10.37 15.34
N ALA A 220 22.54 10.65 14.45
CA ALA A 220 22.27 11.99 13.95
C ALA A 220 21.92 12.97 15.10
N ARG A 221 21.07 12.54 16.05
CA ARG A 221 20.70 13.34 17.23
C ARG A 221 21.90 13.66 18.13
N ARG A 222 22.79 12.67 18.38
CA ARG A 222 23.98 12.88 19.20
C ARG A 222 24.97 13.83 18.53
N MET A 223 25.13 13.76 17.22
CA MET A 223 25.98 14.69 16.47
C MET A 223 25.53 16.15 16.58
N GLU A 224 24.21 16.38 16.65
CA GLU A 224 23.65 17.72 16.76
C GLU A 224 23.82 18.32 18.19
N GLN A 225 23.94 17.47 19.20
CA GLN A 225 24.03 17.87 20.62
C GLN A 225 25.45 18.03 21.16
N GLU A 226 26.49 17.41 20.56
CA GLU A 226 27.83 17.38 21.14
C GLU A 226 28.89 18.13 20.29
N ARG A 227 29.38 19.24 20.85
CA ARG A 227 30.46 20.07 20.28
C ARG A 227 31.86 19.79 20.92
N SER A 228 32.15 18.60 21.41
CA SER A 228 33.38 18.32 22.16
C SER A 228 34.25 17.22 21.51
N ASP A 229 35.34 16.81 22.18
CA ASP A 229 36.34 15.83 21.74
C ASP A 229 35.79 14.46 21.27
N TYR A 230 34.52 14.18 21.59
CA TYR A 230 33.75 13.04 21.09
C TYR A 230 33.37 13.20 19.59
N ALA A 231 33.44 14.40 19.04
CA ALA A 231 33.01 14.69 17.66
C ALA A 231 33.80 13.87 16.61
N ARG A 232 35.07 13.60 16.83
CA ARG A 232 35.89 12.78 15.90
C ARG A 232 35.45 11.34 15.84
N LEU A 233 35.10 10.76 16.99
CA LEU A 233 34.57 9.39 17.07
C LEU A 233 33.20 9.33 16.41
N MET A 234 32.32 10.27 16.73
CA MET A 234 30.98 10.34 16.18
C MET A 234 31.00 10.55 14.66
N ASP A 235 31.87 11.39 14.14
CA ASP A 235 32.07 11.59 12.70
C ASP A 235 32.53 10.29 12.01
N SER A 236 33.46 9.56 12.64
CA SER A 236 33.89 8.25 12.13
C SER A 236 32.77 7.22 12.16
N VAL A 237 31.99 7.17 13.24
CA VAL A 237 30.85 6.26 13.41
C VAL A 237 29.78 6.58 12.40
N GLU A 238 29.41 7.87 12.24
CA GLU A 238 28.41 8.28 11.26
C GLU A 238 28.85 7.95 9.84
N GLN A 239 30.08 8.27 9.47
CA GLN A 239 30.60 8.01 8.14
C GLN A 239 30.58 6.50 7.82
N LEU A 240 31.04 5.66 8.76
CA LEU A 240 31.02 4.21 8.63
C LEU A 240 29.59 3.69 8.55
N TRP A 241 28.72 4.14 9.43
CA TRP A 241 27.32 3.70 9.50
C TRP A 241 26.54 4.10 8.27
N ARG A 242 26.60 5.39 7.88
CA ARG A 242 25.94 5.90 6.69
C ARG A 242 26.34 5.15 5.43
N LYS A 243 27.63 4.91 5.22
CA LYS A 243 28.14 4.19 4.05
C LYS A 243 27.86 2.68 4.10
N THR A 244 27.75 2.11 5.29
CA THR A 244 27.33 0.71 5.46
C THR A 244 25.87 0.51 5.08
N MET A 245 25.01 1.52 5.34
CA MET A 245 23.57 1.45 5.15
C MET A 245 23.05 2.08 3.84
N VAL A 246 23.92 2.75 3.05
CA VAL A 246 23.52 3.27 1.74
C VAL A 246 23.28 2.09 0.80
N GLU A 247 22.02 1.93 0.39
CA GLU A 247 21.49 1.00 -0.60
C GLU A 247 21.46 -0.49 -0.22
N ARG A 248 20.56 -0.81 0.68
CA ARG A 248 19.50 -1.80 0.48
C ARG A 248 18.57 -1.62 1.65
N ALA A 249 17.38 -1.04 1.37
CA ALA A 249 16.23 -1.26 2.23
C ALA A 249 16.27 -2.73 2.67
N SER A 250 16.03 -3.00 3.96
CA SER A 250 15.87 -4.37 4.49
C SER A 250 15.33 -5.26 3.39
N GLU A 251 15.85 -6.48 3.22
CA GLU A 251 15.28 -7.43 2.25
C GLU A 251 13.81 -7.67 2.61
N GLN A 252 12.98 -6.73 2.20
CA GLN A 252 11.55 -6.88 2.30
C GLN A 252 11.17 -7.94 1.28
N THR A 253 10.65 -9.04 1.76
CA THR A 253 10.08 -10.04 0.88
C THR A 253 8.78 -9.49 0.33
N ILE A 254 8.70 -9.36 -0.99
CA ILE A 254 7.49 -8.92 -1.69
C ILE A 254 6.94 -10.08 -2.51
N TYR A 255 5.65 -10.32 -2.38
CA TYR A 255 4.87 -11.24 -3.18
C TYR A 255 3.89 -10.45 -4.04
N ILE A 256 3.81 -10.79 -5.33
CA ILE A 256 2.99 -10.11 -6.33
C ILE A 256 2.32 -11.18 -7.17
N GLU A 257 1.00 -11.12 -7.26
CA GLU A 257 0.20 -12.06 -8.04
C GLU A 257 -0.88 -11.34 -8.85
N GLY A 258 -1.30 -11.92 -9.96
CA GLY A 258 -2.42 -11.42 -10.75
C GLY A 258 -2.06 -10.29 -11.72
N VAL A 259 -0.80 -10.09 -12.08
CA VAL A 259 -0.40 -9.06 -13.08
C VAL A 259 -1.18 -9.22 -14.40
N SER A 260 -1.51 -10.45 -14.79
CA SER A 260 -2.35 -10.75 -15.95
C SER A 260 -3.77 -10.19 -15.88
N ASN A 261 -4.31 -9.93 -14.69
CA ASN A 261 -5.65 -9.38 -14.52
C ASN A 261 -5.76 -7.95 -15.10
N LEU A 262 -4.66 -7.20 -15.09
CA LEU A 262 -4.61 -5.86 -15.67
C LEU A 262 -4.65 -5.87 -17.20
N MET A 263 -4.35 -6.99 -17.84
CA MET A 263 -4.43 -7.14 -19.29
C MET A 263 -5.86 -7.09 -19.82
N ALA A 264 -6.84 -7.34 -18.95
CA ALA A 264 -8.26 -7.23 -19.28
C ALA A 264 -8.78 -5.78 -19.25
N SER A 265 -8.00 -4.84 -18.70
CA SER A 265 -8.34 -3.41 -18.71
C SER A 265 -7.98 -2.79 -20.06
N GLU A 266 -8.87 -1.91 -20.58
CA GLU A 266 -8.68 -1.23 -21.86
C GLU A 266 -7.42 -0.35 -21.86
N GLY A 267 -6.37 -0.79 -22.54
CA GLY A 267 -5.12 -0.04 -22.71
C GLY A 267 -4.41 -0.40 -24.01
N SER A 268 -3.58 0.52 -24.52
CA SER A 268 -2.71 0.18 -25.64
C SER A 268 -1.69 -0.89 -25.23
N ARG A 269 -1.23 -1.74 -26.15
CA ARG A 269 -0.19 -2.75 -25.87
C ARG A 269 1.06 -2.17 -25.25
N GLU A 270 1.41 -0.96 -25.62
CA GLU A 270 2.59 -0.27 -25.09
C GLU A 270 2.38 0.18 -23.63
N GLN A 271 1.20 0.69 -23.28
CA GLN A 271 0.86 1.05 -21.89
C GLN A 271 0.85 -0.19 -20.99
N LEU A 272 0.27 -1.30 -21.45
CA LEU A 272 0.29 -2.58 -20.73
C LEU A 272 1.71 -3.06 -20.48
N ARG A 273 2.58 -2.98 -21.49
CA ARG A 273 3.98 -3.39 -21.38
C ARG A 273 4.75 -2.54 -20.37
N GLN A 274 4.58 -1.21 -20.41
CA GLN A 274 5.21 -0.29 -19.47
C GLN A 274 4.73 -0.53 -18.04
N MET A 275 3.44 -0.73 -17.86
CA MET A 275 2.83 -1.06 -16.58
C MET A 275 3.33 -2.40 -16.02
N MET A 276 3.42 -3.44 -16.84
CA MET A 276 4.00 -4.72 -16.44
C MET A 276 5.46 -4.58 -16.01
N SER A 277 6.25 -3.80 -16.77
CA SER A 277 7.64 -3.52 -16.40
C SER A 277 7.75 -2.81 -15.05
N ALA A 278 6.88 -1.83 -14.78
CA ALA A 278 6.86 -1.13 -13.49
C ALA A 278 6.46 -2.04 -12.31
N LEU A 279 5.55 -2.98 -12.53
CA LEU A 279 5.13 -3.97 -11.53
C LEU A 279 6.18 -5.08 -11.30
N GLU A 280 7.03 -5.35 -12.28
CA GLU A 280 8.17 -6.27 -12.14
C GLU A 280 9.32 -5.66 -11.33
N GLU A 281 9.40 -4.34 -11.23
CA GLU A 281 10.36 -3.64 -10.37
C GLU A 281 9.95 -3.72 -8.90
N LYS A 282 10.23 -4.85 -8.25
CA LYS A 282 9.86 -5.14 -6.86
C LYS A 282 10.23 -4.03 -5.88
N GLN A 283 11.39 -3.42 -6.06
CA GLN A 283 11.88 -2.35 -5.17
C GLN A 283 10.99 -1.10 -5.23
N ARG A 284 10.51 -0.74 -6.41
CA ARG A 284 9.63 0.41 -6.63
C ARG A 284 8.25 0.20 -5.96
N LEU A 285 7.72 -1.02 -6.00
CA LEU A 285 6.49 -1.37 -5.30
C LEU A 285 6.65 -1.34 -3.77
N VAL A 286 7.79 -1.78 -3.28
CA VAL A 286 8.14 -1.66 -1.85
C VAL A 286 8.19 -0.21 -1.41
N GLU A 287 8.85 0.66 -2.17
CA GLU A 287 8.93 2.10 -1.89
C GLU A 287 7.53 2.74 -1.88
N LEU A 288 6.70 2.41 -2.87
CA LEU A 288 5.33 2.90 -2.98
C LEU A 288 4.48 2.47 -1.80
N LEU A 289 4.50 1.20 -1.42
CA LEU A 289 3.76 0.70 -0.26
C LEU A 289 4.26 1.36 1.04
N ASN A 290 5.57 1.49 1.23
CA ASN A 290 6.14 2.13 2.41
C ASN A 290 5.82 3.64 2.48
N ALA A 291 5.71 4.32 1.34
CA ALA A 291 5.36 5.74 1.31
C ALA A 291 3.92 6.00 1.75
N TYR A 292 3.01 5.09 1.44
CA TYR A 292 1.58 5.30 1.66
C TYR A 292 0.98 4.51 2.83
N VAL A 293 1.64 3.42 3.27
CA VAL A 293 1.16 2.60 4.38
C VAL A 293 1.90 2.97 5.66
N ASP A 294 1.26 3.79 6.51
CA ASP A 294 1.78 4.09 7.84
C ASP A 294 1.34 3.01 8.82
N ALA A 295 2.30 2.29 9.40
CA ALA A 295 2.06 1.24 10.39
C ALA A 295 1.37 1.73 11.69
N ARG A 296 1.25 3.05 11.88
CA ARG A 296 0.54 3.65 13.01
C ARG A 296 -0.97 3.81 12.77
N GLN A 297 -1.41 3.66 11.53
CA GLN A 297 -2.82 3.78 11.16
C GLN A 297 -3.34 2.39 10.77
N GLU A 298 -4.29 1.87 11.50
CA GLU A 298 -4.91 0.55 11.28
C GLU A 298 -5.97 0.55 10.17
N SER A 299 -6.08 1.63 9.39
CA SER A 299 -7.13 1.78 8.38
C SER A 299 -6.63 1.46 6.97
N VAL A 300 -7.52 0.90 6.16
CA VAL A 300 -7.31 0.76 4.71
C VAL A 300 -7.18 2.13 4.07
N ARG A 301 -6.17 2.29 3.24
CA ARG A 301 -5.95 3.50 2.43
C ARG A 301 -6.17 3.21 0.96
N VAL A 302 -6.72 4.19 0.27
CA VAL A 302 -6.84 4.19 -1.18
C VAL A 302 -6.03 5.36 -1.72
N VAL A 303 -5.10 5.05 -2.60
CA VAL A 303 -4.19 6.02 -3.20
C VAL A 303 -4.47 6.08 -4.69
N PHE A 304 -4.88 7.24 -5.14
CA PHE A 304 -4.98 7.61 -6.56
C PHE A 304 -3.68 8.30 -6.99
N ASP A 305 -3.55 8.59 -8.29
CA ASP A 305 -2.42 9.34 -8.86
C ASP A 305 -1.06 8.65 -8.61
N LEU A 306 -1.04 7.33 -8.81
CA LEU A 306 0.22 6.58 -8.71
C LEU A 306 1.26 7.03 -9.73
N GLU A 307 0.83 7.72 -10.79
CA GLU A 307 1.68 8.34 -11.81
C GLU A 307 2.63 9.41 -11.27
N ASP A 308 2.32 10.03 -10.14
CA ASP A 308 3.22 10.98 -9.48
C ASP A 308 4.52 10.31 -9.00
N HIS A 309 4.46 9.01 -8.72
CA HIS A 309 5.60 8.19 -8.31
C HIS A 309 6.16 7.34 -9.45
N ALA A 310 5.29 6.86 -10.32
CA ALA A 310 5.62 6.01 -11.46
C ALA A 310 4.69 6.34 -12.64
N PRO A 311 5.14 7.13 -13.64
CA PRO A 311 4.32 7.55 -14.78
C PRO A 311 3.64 6.38 -15.51
N GLU A 312 4.23 5.19 -15.43
CA GLU A 312 3.74 3.95 -16.02
C GLU A 312 2.50 3.41 -15.30
N MET A 313 2.25 3.84 -14.05
CA MET A 313 1.10 3.43 -13.23
C MET A 313 -0.12 4.36 -13.39
N ARG A 314 -0.17 5.12 -14.49
CA ARG A 314 -1.32 5.97 -14.82
C ARG A 314 -2.61 5.15 -14.87
N ASN A 315 -3.70 5.70 -14.32
CA ASN A 315 -5.01 5.07 -14.22
C ASN A 315 -5.05 3.83 -13.31
N LEU A 316 -4.01 3.60 -12.51
CA LEU A 316 -4.03 2.59 -11.45
C LEU A 316 -4.29 3.23 -10.10
N VAL A 317 -4.87 2.44 -9.21
CA VAL A 317 -5.18 2.80 -7.83
C VAL A 317 -4.58 1.74 -6.91
N LEU A 318 -3.97 2.14 -5.81
CA LEU A 318 -3.51 1.26 -4.74
C LEU A 318 -4.53 1.28 -3.60
N ILE A 319 -4.98 0.11 -3.19
CA ILE A 319 -5.73 -0.10 -1.94
C ILE A 319 -4.85 -0.93 -1.03
N ALA A 320 -4.45 -0.39 0.11
CA ALA A 320 -3.53 -1.08 1.00
C ALA A 320 -3.85 -0.86 2.48
N ALA A 321 -3.44 -1.81 3.30
CA ALA A 321 -3.52 -1.74 4.76
C ALA A 321 -2.19 -2.21 5.38
N PRO A 322 -1.80 -1.68 6.55
CA PRO A 322 -0.68 -2.21 7.31
C PRO A 322 -1.02 -3.62 7.80
N ALA A 323 -0.02 -4.48 7.83
CA ALA A 323 -0.10 -5.82 8.40
C ALA A 323 0.99 -5.96 9.47
N ARG A 324 0.65 -6.56 10.62
CA ARG A 324 1.59 -6.80 11.71
C ARG A 324 2.05 -8.25 11.67
N ILE A 325 3.35 -8.45 11.59
CA ILE A 325 3.94 -9.78 11.69
C ILE A 325 4.35 -10.03 13.14
N ALA A 326 4.13 -11.23 13.64
CA ALA A 326 4.41 -11.66 15.01
C ALA A 326 5.54 -10.88 15.71
N GLY A 327 5.20 -10.17 16.79
CA GLY A 327 6.11 -9.36 17.57
C GLY A 327 6.19 -7.91 17.10
N GLU A 328 7.24 -7.50 16.43
CA GLU A 328 7.51 -6.11 15.99
C GLU A 328 7.64 -5.96 14.46
N GLY A 329 7.38 -7.02 13.70
CA GLY A 329 7.49 -7.01 12.24
C GLY A 329 6.43 -6.11 11.60
N ARG A 330 6.86 -5.34 10.59
CA ARG A 330 5.99 -4.46 9.80
C ARG A 330 5.80 -5.05 8.42
N GLY A 331 4.58 -4.99 7.94
CA GLY A 331 4.25 -5.37 6.59
C GLY A 331 3.11 -4.52 6.05
N ALA A 332 2.78 -4.75 4.80
CA ALA A 332 1.61 -4.20 4.16
C ALA A 332 1.01 -5.22 3.20
N VAL A 333 -0.30 -5.20 3.09
CA VAL A 333 -1.06 -5.99 2.14
C VAL A 333 -1.90 -5.05 1.30
N GLY A 334 -2.06 -5.34 0.02
CA GLY A 334 -2.80 -4.44 -0.84
C GLY A 334 -3.11 -5.01 -2.21
N VAL A 335 -3.83 -4.19 -2.97
CA VAL A 335 -4.24 -4.44 -4.35
C VAL A 335 -3.89 -3.22 -5.19
N ILE A 336 -3.25 -3.45 -6.32
CA ILE A 336 -3.12 -2.45 -7.38
C ILE A 336 -4.09 -2.84 -8.49
N GLY A 337 -4.99 -1.95 -8.84
CA GLY A 337 -6.00 -2.21 -9.84
C GLY A 337 -6.37 -0.99 -10.67
N PRO A 338 -7.17 -1.17 -11.73
CA PRO A 338 -7.63 -0.04 -12.53
C PRO A 338 -8.58 0.86 -11.71
N THR A 339 -8.69 2.12 -12.09
CA THR A 339 -9.63 3.07 -11.44
C THR A 339 -11.07 2.53 -11.42
N ARG A 340 -11.46 1.72 -12.41
CA ARG A 340 -12.73 1.02 -12.43
C ARG A 340 -12.64 -0.32 -11.70
N MET A 341 -12.86 -0.32 -10.39
CA MET A 341 -12.84 -1.53 -9.56
C MET A 341 -13.93 -1.48 -8.47
N ASN A 342 -14.25 -2.63 -7.89
CA ASN A 342 -15.17 -2.71 -6.76
C ASN A 342 -14.45 -2.29 -5.46
N TYR A 343 -14.43 -0.99 -5.19
CA TYR A 343 -13.74 -0.42 -4.03
C TYR A 343 -14.24 -1.00 -2.71
N GLU A 344 -15.55 -1.09 -2.50
CA GLU A 344 -16.13 -1.58 -1.25
C GLU A 344 -15.70 -3.03 -0.96
N ALA A 345 -15.84 -3.93 -1.93
CA ALA A 345 -15.44 -5.32 -1.77
C ALA A 345 -13.94 -5.46 -1.57
N THR A 346 -13.13 -4.73 -2.36
CA THR A 346 -11.67 -4.81 -2.27
C THR A 346 -11.15 -4.23 -0.95
N MET A 347 -11.67 -3.08 -0.51
CA MET A 347 -11.28 -2.48 0.78
C MET A 347 -11.65 -3.39 1.95
N ASN A 348 -12.83 -4.01 1.93
CA ASN A 348 -13.25 -4.97 2.96
C ASN A 348 -12.38 -6.24 2.95
N ALA A 349 -12.00 -6.76 1.78
CA ALA A 349 -11.10 -7.90 1.66
C ALA A 349 -9.69 -7.57 2.18
N VAL A 350 -9.12 -6.43 1.79
CA VAL A 350 -7.81 -5.96 2.29
C VAL A 350 -7.85 -5.77 3.80
N SER A 351 -8.91 -5.16 4.34
CA SER A 351 -9.10 -4.98 5.79
C SER A 351 -9.19 -6.31 6.53
N TYR A 352 -9.95 -7.27 6.00
CA TYR A 352 -10.12 -8.58 6.62
C TYR A 352 -8.81 -9.39 6.64
N ILE A 353 -8.11 -9.45 5.50
CA ILE A 353 -6.84 -10.18 5.37
C ILE A 353 -5.75 -9.53 6.23
N SER A 354 -5.71 -8.20 6.32
CA SER A 354 -4.80 -7.48 7.21
C SER A 354 -4.98 -7.91 8.67
N GLN A 355 -6.22 -8.05 9.15
CA GLN A 355 -6.52 -8.53 10.50
C GLN A 355 -6.31 -10.04 10.69
N LEU A 356 -6.52 -10.83 9.64
CA LEU A 356 -6.21 -12.27 9.66
C LEU A 356 -4.71 -12.48 9.85
N PHE A 357 -3.89 -11.66 9.20
CA PHE A 357 -2.45 -11.64 9.34
C PHE A 357 -2.02 -11.46 10.81
N ASP A 358 -2.61 -10.47 11.48
CA ASP A 358 -2.34 -10.19 12.89
C ASP A 358 -2.70 -11.37 13.82
N ARG A 359 -3.74 -12.12 13.48
CA ARG A 359 -4.22 -13.26 14.30
C ARG A 359 -3.41 -14.54 14.11
N MET A 360 -3.04 -14.88 12.87
CA MET A 360 -2.38 -16.15 12.55
C MET A 360 -0.91 -16.20 12.92
N LEU A 361 -0.25 -15.07 12.93
CA LEU A 361 1.18 -14.97 13.23
C LEU A 361 1.48 -14.56 14.68
N GLN A 362 0.48 -14.48 15.55
CA GLN A 362 0.71 -14.37 16.99
C GLN A 362 1.24 -15.71 17.51
N PRO A 363 2.36 -15.75 18.25
CA PRO A 363 2.81 -16.96 18.89
C PRO A 363 1.70 -17.42 19.85
N HIS A 364 1.23 -18.65 19.72
CA HIS A 364 0.37 -19.25 20.71
C HIS A 364 1.09 -19.23 22.06
N GLN A 365 0.55 -18.46 23.02
CA GLN A 365 1.00 -18.46 24.41
C GLN A 365 0.68 -19.81 25.08
#